data_754f57d654a2d11ebc598e1d15defce8
#
_entry.id   754f57d654a2d11ebc598e1d15defce8
#
_cell.length_a   1.000
_cell.length_b   1.000
_cell.length_c   1.000
_cell.angle_alpha   90.00
_cell.angle_beta   90.00
_cell.angle_gamma   90.00
#
_symmetry.space_group_name_H-M   'P 1'
#
loop_
_entity.id
_entity.type
_entity.pdbx_description
1 polymer ?
#
loop_
_entity_poly.entity_id
_entity_poly.type
_entity_poly.pdbx_seq_one_letter_code
_entity_poly.pdbx_strand_id
1 'polypeptide(L)'
;NNGRIVYADQLSTIITNVDFEVIEAFYDWDKIEIGTCYRYRKYRLPKPFLRAVMELYKDKTELKDVPESAVEYQLKKGMLNSTYGMTVTDIIRPEISLGDDWIETPVDIGEELDRYNAAFNRFLFYPWGIFITAFARRNLFTAIKAVGFDYVYADTDSIKMLNFKNHQEYFKSYNERIEKKMQEAMQYLGLDKDAYKPLTVKGTPKPLGVWDYEGTYDRFKTLGAKSYMTEDASGCHLTLAGLGKRSGMEDISRQAERRQL
;
A
#
# COMPACT_ATOMS: atom_id res chain seq x y z
N ASN A 1 -16.42 14.16 0.04
CA ASN A 1 -16.93 12.89 -0.43
C ASN A 1 -15.79 11.87 -0.54
N ASN A 2 -15.87 10.79 0.24
CA ASN A 2 -14.90 9.69 0.27
C ASN A 2 -13.45 10.09 0.54
N GLY A 3 -13.22 11.14 1.34
CA GLY A 3 -11.88 11.60 1.70
C GLY A 3 -11.08 12.28 0.57
N ARG A 4 -11.71 12.58 -0.55
CA ARG A 4 -11.08 13.32 -1.66
C ARG A 4 -11.48 14.79 -1.62
N ILE A 5 -10.48 15.66 -1.65
CA ILE A 5 -10.69 17.11 -1.78
C ILE A 5 -10.77 17.41 -3.27
N VAL A 6 -11.91 17.95 -3.69
CA VAL A 6 -12.13 18.41 -5.08
C VAL A 6 -11.86 19.91 -5.17
N TYR A 7 -12.29 20.65 -4.16
CA TYR A 7 -12.11 22.09 -4.07
C TYR A 7 -11.99 22.49 -2.60
N ALA A 8 -11.15 23.47 -2.31
CA ALA A 8 -11.03 24.12 -1.00
C ALA A 8 -10.59 25.56 -1.20
N ASP A 9 -11.23 26.50 -0.50
CA ASP A 9 -10.82 27.92 -0.49
C ASP A 9 -9.47 28.10 0.18
N GLN A 10 -9.22 27.32 1.22
CA GLN A 10 -7.94 27.30 1.93
C GLN A 10 -7.68 25.89 2.47
N LEU A 11 -6.45 25.39 2.29
CA LEU A 11 -5.99 24.12 2.80
C LEU A 11 -4.61 24.30 3.44
N SER A 12 -4.48 23.84 4.68
CA SER A 12 -3.18 23.74 5.36
C SER A 12 -2.87 22.26 5.59
N THR A 13 -1.67 21.84 5.20
CA THR A 13 -1.26 20.44 5.32
C THR A 13 0.25 20.30 5.46
N ILE A 14 0.70 19.14 5.94
CA ILE A 14 2.10 18.75 6.00
C ILE A 14 2.34 17.68 4.96
N ILE A 15 3.24 17.94 4.04
CA ILE A 15 3.54 17.07 2.90
C ILE A 15 5.05 16.93 2.70
N THR A 16 5.46 15.89 1.99
CA THR A 16 6.83 15.78 1.47
C THR A 16 6.96 16.51 0.14
N ASN A 17 8.19 16.78 -0.28
CA ASN A 17 8.45 17.26 -1.65
C ASN A 17 7.98 16.26 -2.71
N VAL A 18 7.95 14.95 -2.39
CA VAL A 18 7.44 13.91 -3.29
C VAL A 18 5.91 13.98 -3.44
N ASP A 19 5.20 14.29 -2.36
CA ASP A 19 3.75 14.54 -2.42
C ASP A 19 3.46 15.84 -3.19
N PHE A 20 4.31 16.85 -3.04
CA PHE A 20 4.16 18.11 -3.77
C PHE A 20 4.23 17.92 -5.28
N GLU A 21 5.17 17.06 -5.78
CA GLU A 21 5.22 16.68 -7.21
C GLU A 21 3.89 16.12 -7.72
N VAL A 22 3.18 15.34 -6.87
CA VAL A 22 1.86 14.79 -7.20
C VAL A 22 0.79 15.87 -7.19
N ILE A 23 0.77 16.72 -6.16
CA ILE A 23 -0.19 17.82 -6.04
C ILE A 23 -0.07 18.76 -7.25
N GLU A 24 1.15 19.16 -7.59
CA GLU A 24 1.44 20.02 -8.74
C GLU A 24 0.97 19.41 -10.08
N ALA A 25 0.91 18.08 -10.17
CA ALA A 25 0.46 17.40 -11.37
C ALA A 25 -1.08 17.30 -11.52
N PHE A 26 -1.85 17.51 -10.44
CA PHE A 26 -3.29 17.26 -10.39
C PHE A 26 -4.15 18.43 -9.91
N TYR A 27 -3.56 19.46 -9.31
CA TYR A 27 -4.29 20.59 -8.74
C TYR A 27 -3.72 21.91 -9.26
N ASP A 28 -4.61 22.86 -9.44
CA ASP A 28 -4.27 24.26 -9.66
C ASP A 28 -4.52 25.06 -8.36
N TRP A 29 -3.76 26.13 -8.15
CA TRP A 29 -3.91 27.02 -7.02
C TRP A 29 -3.53 28.46 -7.36
N ASP A 30 -4.17 29.40 -6.70
CA ASP A 30 -3.88 30.83 -6.86
C ASP A 30 -2.64 31.26 -6.05
N LYS A 31 -2.47 30.68 -4.87
CA LYS A 31 -1.38 31.03 -3.95
C LYS A 31 -0.93 29.83 -3.13
N ILE A 32 0.38 29.71 -2.98
CA ILE A 32 1.04 28.79 -2.03
C ILE A 32 1.86 29.61 -1.03
N GLU A 33 1.72 29.23 0.24
CA GLU A 33 2.58 29.70 1.31
C GLU A 33 3.29 28.51 1.96
N ILE A 34 4.61 28.58 2.05
CA ILE A 34 5.43 27.56 2.71
C ILE A 34 5.80 28.10 4.09
N GLY A 35 5.29 27.48 5.13
CA GLY A 35 5.62 27.79 6.51
C GLY A 35 6.92 27.13 6.96
N THR A 36 6.83 26.21 7.91
CA THR A 36 7.99 25.47 8.41
C THR A 36 8.41 24.37 7.44
N CYS A 37 9.71 24.30 7.17
CA CYS A 37 10.29 23.30 6.30
C CYS A 37 11.37 22.49 7.03
N TYR A 38 11.21 21.16 7.03
CA TYR A 38 12.21 20.23 7.56
C TYR A 38 13.03 19.63 6.43
N ARG A 39 14.35 19.73 6.52
CA ARG A 39 15.27 19.20 5.52
C ARG A 39 15.94 17.93 6.03
N TYR A 40 15.80 16.84 5.31
CA TYR A 40 16.45 15.56 5.60
C TYR A 40 17.57 15.28 4.62
N ARG A 41 18.66 14.67 5.13
CA ARG A 41 19.74 14.20 4.27
C ARG A 41 19.28 12.90 3.60
N LYS A 42 19.33 12.86 2.27
CA LYS A 42 19.09 11.63 1.53
C LYS A 42 20.21 10.63 1.79
N TYR A 43 19.84 9.44 2.27
CA TYR A 43 20.76 8.35 2.55
C TYR A 43 20.10 7.01 2.24
N ARG A 44 20.93 5.94 2.13
CA ARG A 44 20.41 4.58 1.95
C ARG A 44 19.93 4.05 3.30
N LEU A 45 18.87 3.24 3.27
CA LEU A 45 18.40 2.52 4.45
C LEU A 45 19.48 1.51 4.93
N PRO A 46 19.52 1.21 6.25
CA PRO A 46 20.49 0.26 6.78
C PRO A 46 20.41 -1.11 6.11
N LYS A 47 21.56 -1.72 5.81
CA LYS A 47 21.61 -3.03 5.17
C LYS A 47 20.85 -4.12 5.93
N PRO A 48 20.92 -4.24 7.27
CA PRO A 48 20.13 -5.25 7.99
C PRO A 48 18.63 -5.10 7.76
N PHE A 49 18.11 -3.85 7.76
CA PHE A 49 16.71 -3.57 7.50
C PHE A 49 16.29 -4.01 6.09
N LEU A 50 17.06 -3.63 5.08
CA LEU A 50 16.78 -4.01 3.70
C LEU A 50 16.85 -5.52 3.48
N ARG A 51 17.82 -6.21 4.12
CA ARG A 51 17.93 -7.67 4.07
C ARG A 51 16.71 -8.36 4.69
N ALA A 52 16.27 -7.89 5.85
CA ALA A 52 15.06 -8.42 6.49
C ALA A 52 13.81 -8.27 5.60
N VAL A 53 13.65 -7.12 4.93
CA VAL A 53 12.57 -6.92 3.96
C VAL A 53 12.66 -7.91 2.80
N MET A 54 13.88 -8.15 2.27
CA MET A 54 14.09 -9.11 1.17
C MET A 54 13.79 -10.54 1.58
N GLU A 55 14.21 -10.97 2.78
CA GLU A 55 13.90 -12.28 3.33
C GLU A 55 12.40 -12.48 3.53
N LEU A 56 11.74 -11.53 4.17
CA LEU A 56 10.29 -11.59 4.38
C LEU A 56 9.50 -11.61 3.06
N TYR A 57 9.95 -10.86 2.06
CA TYR A 57 9.34 -10.88 0.74
C TYR A 57 9.51 -12.21 0.03
N LYS A 58 10.71 -12.80 0.12
CA LYS A 58 11.03 -14.13 -0.41
C LYS A 58 10.15 -15.17 0.25
N ASP A 59 10.20 -15.27 1.58
CA ASP A 59 9.43 -16.25 2.35
C ASP A 59 7.92 -16.16 2.04
N LYS A 60 7.36 -14.95 2.09
CA LYS A 60 5.95 -14.72 1.74
C LYS A 60 5.63 -15.20 0.31
N THR A 61 6.56 -15.05 -0.64
CA THR A 61 6.31 -15.43 -2.04
C THR A 61 6.39 -16.94 -2.24
N GLU A 62 7.38 -17.58 -1.63
CA GLU A 62 7.60 -19.03 -1.72
C GLU A 62 6.51 -19.82 -0.96
N LEU A 63 6.01 -19.30 0.16
CA LEU A 63 4.96 -19.93 0.97
C LEU A 63 3.53 -19.70 0.45
N LYS A 64 3.36 -18.76 -0.49
CA LYS A 64 2.03 -18.48 -1.04
C LYS A 64 1.49 -19.69 -1.81
N ASP A 65 0.23 -20.04 -1.54
CA ASP A 65 -0.49 -21.17 -2.15
C ASP A 65 0.07 -22.56 -1.78
N VAL A 66 0.86 -22.65 -0.69
CA VAL A 66 1.26 -23.91 -0.06
C VAL A 66 0.29 -24.22 1.09
N PRO A 67 -0.59 -25.23 0.99
CA PRO A 67 -1.64 -25.46 2.00
C PRO A 67 -1.12 -25.68 3.41
N GLU A 68 -0.03 -26.45 3.57
CA GLU A 68 0.58 -26.78 4.85
C GLU A 68 1.24 -25.57 5.51
N SER A 69 1.58 -24.54 4.74
CA SER A 69 2.27 -23.33 5.19
C SER A 69 1.38 -22.11 5.32
N ALA A 70 0.04 -22.29 5.32
CA ALA A 70 -0.90 -21.16 5.33
C ALA A 70 -0.72 -20.23 6.55
N VAL A 71 -0.43 -20.76 7.72
CA VAL A 71 -0.18 -19.98 8.95
C VAL A 71 1.13 -19.22 8.83
N GLU A 72 2.18 -19.88 8.39
CA GLU A 72 3.50 -19.27 8.20
C GLU A 72 3.45 -18.17 7.14
N TYR A 73 2.78 -18.40 6.02
CA TYR A 73 2.52 -17.39 5.01
C TYR A 73 1.85 -16.13 5.60
N GLN A 74 0.80 -16.30 6.41
CA GLN A 74 0.11 -15.16 7.04
C GLN A 74 1.03 -14.42 8.02
N LEU A 75 1.84 -15.15 8.78
CA LEU A 75 2.83 -14.57 9.68
C LEU A 75 3.86 -13.73 8.90
N LYS A 76 4.50 -14.30 7.88
CA LYS A 76 5.51 -13.61 7.06
C LYS A 76 4.91 -12.38 6.34
N LYS A 77 3.70 -12.50 5.82
CA LYS A 77 2.96 -11.39 5.22
C LYS A 77 2.66 -10.29 6.25
N GLY A 78 2.23 -10.67 7.45
CA GLY A 78 1.98 -9.74 8.55
C GLY A 78 3.25 -9.00 8.97
N MET A 79 4.36 -9.71 9.16
CA MET A 79 5.66 -9.14 9.48
C MET A 79 6.15 -8.15 8.42
N LEU A 80 6.05 -8.52 7.12
CA LEU A 80 6.44 -7.64 6.03
C LEU A 80 5.61 -6.33 6.03
N ASN A 81 4.30 -6.44 6.19
CA ASN A 81 3.42 -5.27 6.26
C ASN A 81 3.70 -4.41 7.49
N SER A 82 4.01 -5.04 8.63
CA SER A 82 4.33 -4.33 9.87
C SER A 82 5.66 -3.59 9.82
N THR A 83 6.58 -3.99 8.95
CA THR A 83 7.88 -3.34 8.78
C THR A 83 7.76 -1.84 8.51
N TYR A 84 6.80 -1.45 7.67
CA TYR A 84 6.47 -0.04 7.44
C TYR A 84 5.78 0.56 8.67
N GLY A 85 4.73 -0.08 9.20
CA GLY A 85 3.94 0.43 10.33
C GLY A 85 4.77 0.76 11.55
N MET A 86 5.79 -0.05 11.84
CA MET A 86 6.71 0.18 12.97
C MET A 86 7.49 1.49 12.86
N THR A 87 7.71 2.02 11.66
CA THR A 87 8.42 3.31 11.47
C THR A 87 7.58 4.53 11.80
N VAL A 88 6.24 4.38 11.82
CA VAL A 88 5.26 5.46 12.02
C VAL A 88 4.22 5.11 13.07
N THR A 89 4.51 4.18 13.97
CA THR A 89 3.61 3.82 15.07
C THR A 89 3.37 5.04 15.96
N ASP A 90 2.11 5.36 16.20
CA ASP A 90 1.73 6.31 17.23
C ASP A 90 1.91 5.65 18.59
N ILE A 91 2.87 6.13 19.36
CA ILE A 91 3.20 5.62 20.68
C ILE A 91 2.46 6.37 21.81
N ILE A 92 1.83 7.49 21.47
CA ILE A 92 1.09 8.32 22.43
C ILE A 92 -0.39 8.13 22.13
N ARG A 93 -0.99 7.11 22.75
CA ARG A 93 -2.40 6.80 22.55
C ARG A 93 -3.12 6.80 23.88
N PRO A 94 -4.30 7.45 23.97
CA PRO A 94 -5.14 7.30 25.14
C PRO A 94 -5.55 5.84 25.31
N GLU A 95 -5.65 5.40 26.54
CA GLU A 95 -6.23 4.10 26.87
C GLU A 95 -7.75 4.21 26.76
N ILE A 96 -8.34 3.34 25.95
CA ILE A 96 -9.78 3.29 25.78
C ILE A 96 -10.29 2.02 26.47
N SER A 97 -11.09 2.20 27.49
CA SER A 97 -11.73 1.12 28.24
C SER A 97 -13.26 1.20 28.12
N LEU A 98 -13.94 0.06 28.22
CA LEU A 98 -15.40 -0.03 28.27
C LEU A 98 -15.81 -0.29 29.69
N GLY A 99 -16.46 0.71 30.34
CA GLY A 99 -17.22 0.56 31.59
C GLY A 99 -18.71 0.55 31.29
N ASP A 100 -19.47 1.38 31.98
CA ASP A 100 -20.87 1.64 31.60
C ASP A 100 -20.95 2.42 30.26
N ASP A 101 -19.93 3.23 29.98
CA ASP A 101 -19.67 3.92 28.72
C ASP A 101 -18.19 3.78 28.31
N TRP A 102 -17.86 4.26 27.12
CA TRP A 102 -16.47 4.34 26.66
C TRP A 102 -15.71 5.43 27.44
N ILE A 103 -14.66 5.01 28.14
CA ILE A 103 -13.80 5.90 28.94
C ILE A 103 -12.47 6.03 28.21
N GLU A 104 -12.09 7.25 27.89
CA GLU A 104 -10.79 7.61 27.37
C GLU A 104 -9.93 8.20 28.49
N THR A 105 -8.85 7.51 28.84
CA THR A 105 -7.89 7.96 29.85
C THR A 105 -6.74 8.66 29.14
N PRO A 106 -6.51 9.97 29.43
CA PRO A 106 -5.37 10.69 28.90
C PRO A 106 -4.05 10.04 29.31
N VAL A 107 -3.09 10.11 28.42
CA VAL A 107 -1.74 9.53 28.59
C VAL A 107 -0.76 10.62 28.98
N ASP A 108 0.10 10.34 29.96
CA ASP A 108 1.27 11.19 30.21
C ASP A 108 2.30 10.98 29.09
N ILE A 109 2.51 12.02 28.30
CA ILE A 109 3.40 11.98 27.14
C ILE A 109 4.83 11.68 27.56
N GLY A 110 5.28 12.22 28.70
CA GLY A 110 6.64 12.00 29.21
C GLY A 110 6.87 10.56 29.59
N GLU A 111 5.94 9.97 30.36
CA GLU A 111 6.01 8.56 30.77
C GLU A 111 5.98 7.60 29.56
N GLU A 112 5.13 7.84 28.57
CA GLU A 112 5.07 7.00 27.36
C GLU A 112 6.36 7.10 26.53
N LEU A 113 6.93 8.29 26.39
CA LEU A 113 8.20 8.49 25.70
C LEU A 113 9.36 7.79 26.46
N ASP A 114 9.39 7.88 27.78
CA ASP A 114 10.39 7.22 28.60
C ASP A 114 10.25 5.70 28.51
N ARG A 115 9.04 5.17 28.59
CA ARG A 115 8.74 3.76 28.41
C ARG A 115 9.19 3.27 27.03
N TYR A 116 8.84 4.00 25.97
CA TYR A 116 9.25 3.66 24.62
C TYR A 116 10.77 3.70 24.46
N ASN A 117 11.43 4.73 25.00
CA ASN A 117 12.89 4.88 24.92
C ASN A 117 13.65 3.80 25.70
N ALA A 118 13.08 3.28 26.78
CA ALA A 118 13.62 2.17 27.55
C ALA A 118 13.39 0.80 26.87
N ALA A 119 12.42 0.70 25.96
CA ALA A 119 12.10 -0.56 25.32
C ALA A 119 13.22 -1.05 24.38
N PHE A 120 13.52 -2.35 24.44
CA PHE A 120 14.53 -2.97 23.59
C PHE A 120 14.14 -3.00 22.10
N ASN A 121 12.85 -3.19 21.82
CA ASN A 121 12.30 -3.39 20.48
C ASN A 121 11.80 -2.09 19.80
N ARG A 122 12.27 -0.93 20.23
CA ARG A 122 11.90 0.35 19.64
C ARG A 122 12.38 0.44 18.19
N PHE A 123 11.48 0.85 17.30
CA PHE A 123 11.76 0.95 15.87
C PHE A 123 11.00 2.12 15.22
N LEU A 124 11.00 3.28 15.84
CA LEU A 124 10.32 4.47 15.34
C LEU A 124 11.29 5.34 14.54
N PHE A 125 10.96 5.61 13.28
CA PHE A 125 11.71 6.55 12.47
C PHE A 125 10.79 7.18 11.41
N TYR A 126 10.03 8.16 11.80
CA TYR A 126 9.01 8.83 10.97
C TYR A 126 9.46 9.22 9.57
N PRO A 127 10.67 9.78 9.32
CA PRO A 127 11.09 10.11 7.96
C PRO A 127 11.03 8.93 7.00
N TRP A 128 11.38 7.72 7.44
CA TRP A 128 11.28 6.55 6.56
C TRP A 128 9.84 6.26 6.18
N GLY A 129 8.94 6.18 7.15
CA GLY A 129 7.56 5.87 6.90
C GLY A 129 6.84 6.93 6.06
N ILE A 130 7.08 8.21 6.34
CA ILE A 130 6.52 9.32 5.56
C ILE A 130 6.95 9.21 4.10
N PHE A 131 8.24 9.00 3.82
CA PHE A 131 8.73 8.89 2.44
C PHE A 131 8.33 7.58 1.76
N ILE A 132 8.21 6.45 2.47
CA ILE A 132 7.69 5.19 1.91
C ILE A 132 6.29 5.42 1.34
N THR A 133 5.39 6.03 2.11
CA THR A 133 4.02 6.32 1.63
C THR A 133 3.98 7.38 0.56
N ALA A 134 4.82 8.41 0.64
CA ALA A 134 4.92 9.43 -0.40
C ALA A 134 5.35 8.83 -1.75
N PHE A 135 6.35 7.95 -1.75
CA PHE A 135 6.77 7.25 -2.97
C PHE A 135 5.70 6.28 -3.49
N ALA A 136 4.98 5.57 -2.61
CA ALA A 136 3.88 4.70 -3.01
C ALA A 136 2.78 5.51 -3.71
N ARG A 137 2.35 6.62 -3.10
CA ARG A 137 1.38 7.56 -3.72
C ARG A 137 1.88 8.08 -5.06
N ARG A 138 3.12 8.56 -5.14
CA ARG A 138 3.68 9.04 -6.40
C ARG A 138 3.65 7.98 -7.49
N ASN A 139 4.03 6.74 -7.19
CA ASN A 139 4.03 5.66 -8.17
C ASN A 139 2.61 5.40 -8.71
N LEU A 140 1.60 5.36 -7.82
CA LEU A 140 0.21 5.17 -8.21
C LEU A 140 -0.32 6.35 -9.04
N PHE A 141 -0.14 7.59 -8.56
CA PHE A 141 -0.66 8.78 -9.25
C PHE A 141 0.05 9.06 -10.57
N THR A 142 1.35 8.73 -10.69
CA THR A 142 2.05 8.81 -11.97
C THR A 142 1.46 7.83 -12.99
N ALA A 143 1.10 6.61 -12.56
CA ALA A 143 0.41 5.65 -13.39
C ALA A 143 -1.00 6.14 -13.79
N ILE A 144 -1.78 6.71 -12.86
CA ILE A 144 -3.09 7.30 -13.14
C ILE A 144 -2.97 8.42 -14.19
N LYS A 145 -1.98 9.30 -14.04
CA LYS A 145 -1.72 10.38 -15.02
C LYS A 145 -1.35 9.85 -16.40
N ALA A 146 -0.54 8.80 -16.46
CA ALA A 146 -0.14 8.16 -17.71
C ALA A 146 -1.29 7.47 -18.43
N VAL A 147 -2.21 6.87 -17.68
CA VAL A 147 -3.41 6.20 -18.21
C VAL A 147 -4.47 7.23 -18.64
N GLY A 148 -4.55 8.38 -18.00
CA GLY A 148 -5.44 9.47 -18.36
C GLY A 148 -6.92 9.07 -18.33
N PHE A 149 -7.67 9.31 -19.41
CA PHE A 149 -9.11 9.05 -19.49
C PHE A 149 -9.49 7.57 -19.47
N ASP A 150 -8.56 6.67 -19.71
CA ASP A 150 -8.79 5.22 -19.58
C ASP A 150 -8.77 4.73 -18.12
N TYR A 151 -8.47 5.62 -17.16
CA TYR A 151 -8.50 5.31 -15.73
C TYR A 151 -9.94 5.08 -15.25
N VAL A 152 -10.14 3.97 -14.52
CA VAL A 152 -11.45 3.59 -13.96
C VAL A 152 -11.42 3.63 -12.43
N TYR A 153 -10.42 2.99 -11.80
CA TYR A 153 -10.36 2.84 -10.36
C TYR A 153 -8.93 2.53 -9.89
N ALA A 154 -8.61 2.95 -8.69
CA ALA A 154 -7.36 2.56 -8.04
C ALA A 154 -7.58 2.27 -6.55
N ASP A 155 -6.81 1.34 -6.02
CA ASP A 155 -6.78 1.03 -4.60
C ASP A 155 -5.34 0.71 -4.17
N THR A 156 -4.79 1.55 -3.31
CA THR A 156 -3.48 1.42 -2.67
C THR A 156 -2.32 1.25 -3.67
N ASP A 157 -2.18 0.10 -4.30
CA ASP A 157 -1.10 -0.31 -5.21
C ASP A 157 -1.63 -0.98 -6.49
N SER A 158 -2.92 -0.84 -6.76
CA SER A 158 -3.54 -1.38 -7.96
C SER A 158 -4.26 -0.30 -8.76
N ILE A 159 -4.31 -0.47 -10.07
CA ILE A 159 -5.03 0.39 -11.01
C ILE A 159 -5.90 -0.48 -11.93
N LYS A 160 -7.13 -0.06 -12.16
CA LYS A 160 -8.04 -0.65 -13.14
C LYS A 160 -8.30 0.38 -14.23
N MET A 161 -8.18 -0.04 -15.47
CA MET A 161 -8.20 0.84 -16.64
C MET A 161 -8.88 0.18 -17.82
N LEU A 162 -9.31 0.98 -18.76
CA LEU A 162 -9.72 0.54 -20.10
C LEU A 162 -8.48 0.47 -21.00
N ASN A 163 -8.63 -0.16 -22.16
CA ASN A 163 -7.67 -0.14 -23.26
C ASN A 163 -6.20 -0.40 -22.85
N PHE A 164 -5.97 -1.35 -21.93
CA PHE A 164 -4.63 -1.65 -21.38
C PHE A 164 -3.54 -1.75 -22.45
N LYS A 165 -3.86 -2.27 -23.64
CA LYS A 165 -2.91 -2.40 -24.74
C LYS A 165 -2.25 -1.08 -25.13
N ASN A 166 -2.95 0.04 -25.01
CA ASN A 166 -2.46 1.37 -25.33
C ASN A 166 -1.44 1.88 -24.31
N HIS A 167 -1.44 1.29 -23.10
CA HIS A 167 -0.62 1.73 -21.97
C HIS A 167 0.51 0.77 -21.62
N GLN A 168 0.65 -0.36 -22.33
CA GLN A 168 1.65 -1.40 -22.03
C GLN A 168 3.08 -0.86 -21.98
N GLU A 169 3.42 0.06 -22.88
CA GLU A 169 4.79 0.61 -22.95
C GLU A 169 5.15 1.42 -21.70
N TYR A 170 4.18 2.13 -21.11
CA TYR A 170 4.39 2.82 -19.84
C TYR A 170 4.74 1.85 -18.71
N PHE A 171 3.96 0.78 -18.56
CA PHE A 171 4.17 -0.22 -17.51
C PHE A 171 5.47 -1.00 -17.72
N LYS A 172 5.78 -1.33 -18.95
CA LYS A 172 7.04 -1.98 -19.32
C LYS A 172 8.25 -1.11 -18.95
N SER A 173 8.26 0.14 -19.40
CA SER A 173 9.33 1.09 -19.09
C SER A 173 9.47 1.36 -17.60
N TYR A 174 8.35 1.41 -16.87
CA TYR A 174 8.36 1.52 -15.41
C TYR A 174 9.03 0.28 -14.78
N ASN A 175 8.62 -0.92 -15.18
CA ASN A 175 9.15 -2.17 -14.65
C ASN A 175 10.66 -2.31 -14.92
N GLU A 176 11.12 -2.07 -16.13
CA GLU A 176 12.54 -2.09 -16.48
C GLU A 176 13.38 -1.15 -15.60
N ARG A 177 12.86 0.07 -15.35
CA ARG A 177 13.50 1.03 -14.46
C ARG A 177 13.55 0.55 -13.00
N ILE A 178 12.49 -0.08 -12.52
CA ILE A 178 12.44 -0.63 -11.16
C ILE A 178 13.36 -1.83 -11.02
N GLU A 179 13.35 -2.74 -11.97
CA GLU A 179 14.24 -3.91 -11.97
C GLU A 179 15.71 -3.50 -11.92
N LYS A 180 16.10 -2.50 -12.72
CA LYS A 180 17.47 -1.95 -12.67
C LYS A 180 17.81 -1.44 -11.26
N LYS A 181 16.92 -0.66 -10.64
CA LYS A 181 17.12 -0.16 -9.27
C LYS A 181 17.21 -1.30 -8.25
N MET A 182 16.42 -2.35 -8.42
CA MET A 182 16.46 -3.52 -7.54
C MET A 182 17.79 -4.29 -7.69
N GLN A 183 18.30 -4.46 -8.90
CA GLN A 183 19.62 -5.06 -9.13
C GLN A 183 20.75 -4.25 -8.48
N GLU A 184 20.71 -2.92 -8.59
CA GLU A 184 21.66 -2.03 -7.90
C GLU A 184 21.54 -2.16 -6.36
N ALA A 185 20.32 -2.34 -5.84
CA ALA A 185 20.09 -2.58 -4.41
C ALA A 185 20.63 -3.95 -3.98
N MET A 186 20.43 -5.01 -4.76
CA MET A 186 20.99 -6.33 -4.47
C MET A 186 22.52 -6.30 -4.44
N GLN A 187 23.13 -5.64 -5.40
CA GLN A 187 24.59 -5.43 -5.42
C GLN A 187 25.07 -4.69 -4.15
N TYR A 188 24.37 -3.62 -3.74
CA TYR A 188 24.66 -2.89 -2.51
C TYR A 188 24.57 -3.77 -1.26
N LEU A 189 23.59 -4.68 -1.22
CA LEU A 189 23.38 -5.61 -0.12
C LEU A 189 24.37 -6.79 -0.13
N GLY A 190 25.06 -7.03 -1.23
CA GLY A 190 25.92 -8.22 -1.42
C GLY A 190 25.07 -9.50 -1.55
N LEU A 191 23.90 -9.39 -2.18
CA LEU A 191 23.00 -10.50 -2.50
C LEU A 191 23.11 -10.86 -3.97
N ASP A 192 22.57 -12.02 -4.35
CA ASP A 192 22.41 -12.40 -5.74
C ASP A 192 21.61 -11.32 -6.49
N LYS A 193 21.98 -11.03 -7.74
CA LYS A 193 21.36 -9.97 -8.54
C LYS A 193 19.86 -10.17 -8.73
N ASP A 194 19.38 -11.42 -8.66
CA ASP A 194 18.00 -11.81 -8.88
C ASP A 194 17.23 -12.08 -7.57
N ALA A 195 17.84 -11.86 -6.40
CA ALA A 195 17.21 -12.09 -5.10
C ALA A 195 15.93 -11.27 -4.87
N TYR A 196 15.71 -10.18 -5.63
CA TYR A 196 14.49 -9.37 -5.57
C TYR A 196 13.28 -9.99 -6.30
N LYS A 197 13.47 -11.09 -7.04
CA LYS A 197 12.42 -11.77 -7.80
C LYS A 197 12.32 -13.26 -7.43
N PRO A 198 11.91 -13.58 -6.18
CA PRO A 198 11.74 -14.96 -5.76
C PRO A 198 10.70 -15.67 -6.61
N LEU A 199 10.80 -17.00 -6.67
CA LEU A 199 9.87 -17.83 -7.42
C LEU A 199 8.68 -18.22 -6.54
N THR A 200 7.49 -18.23 -7.14
CA THR A 200 6.33 -18.87 -6.53
C THR A 200 6.48 -20.38 -6.55
N VAL A 201 5.62 -21.11 -5.83
CA VAL A 201 5.51 -22.59 -5.89
C VAL A 201 5.35 -23.10 -7.32
N LYS A 202 4.74 -22.32 -8.20
CA LYS A 202 4.55 -22.65 -9.62
C LYS A 202 5.76 -22.30 -10.50
N GLY A 203 6.88 -21.86 -9.91
CA GLY A 203 8.07 -21.46 -10.64
C GLY A 203 7.98 -20.09 -11.34
N THR A 204 6.94 -19.30 -11.07
CA THR A 204 6.78 -17.97 -11.66
C THR A 204 7.55 -16.94 -10.84
N PRO A 205 8.47 -16.16 -11.44
CA PRO A 205 9.18 -15.10 -10.73
C PRO A 205 8.21 -13.96 -10.37
N LYS A 206 8.38 -13.42 -9.16
CA LYS A 206 7.62 -12.26 -8.66
C LYS A 206 8.57 -11.14 -8.27
N PRO A 207 8.94 -10.25 -9.21
CA PRO A 207 9.80 -9.13 -8.92
C PRO A 207 9.16 -8.15 -7.94
N LEU A 208 9.94 -7.68 -6.97
CA LEU A 208 9.47 -6.68 -6.01
C LEU A 208 9.38 -5.29 -6.64
N GLY A 209 8.25 -4.62 -6.46
CA GLY A 209 8.05 -3.22 -6.81
C GLY A 209 7.62 -2.96 -8.26
N VAL A 210 7.43 -3.99 -9.08
CA VAL A 210 6.94 -3.87 -10.45
C VAL A 210 5.41 -3.89 -10.50
N TRP A 211 4.85 -3.36 -11.58
CA TRP A 211 3.46 -3.58 -11.94
C TRP A 211 3.28 -4.97 -12.53
N ASP A 212 2.35 -5.74 -11.97
CA ASP A 212 1.99 -7.08 -12.43
C ASP A 212 0.59 -7.03 -13.06
N TYR A 213 0.43 -7.70 -14.21
CA TYR A 213 -0.87 -7.78 -14.86
C TYR A 213 -1.70 -8.90 -14.24
N GLU A 214 -2.81 -8.55 -13.60
CA GLU A 214 -3.65 -9.52 -12.87
C GLU A 214 -4.76 -10.14 -13.73
N GLY A 215 -5.11 -9.52 -14.85
CA GLY A 215 -6.14 -10.03 -15.75
C GLY A 215 -7.08 -8.96 -16.30
N THR A 216 -8.09 -9.42 -17.03
CA THR A 216 -9.15 -8.61 -17.62
C THR A 216 -10.48 -8.95 -16.97
N TYR A 217 -11.31 -7.95 -16.79
CA TYR A 217 -12.69 -8.10 -16.33
C TYR A 217 -13.66 -7.72 -17.44
N ASP A 218 -14.77 -8.45 -17.56
CA ASP A 218 -15.85 -8.14 -18.52
C ASP A 218 -16.69 -6.97 -17.98
N ARG A 219 -16.89 -6.92 -16.66
CA ARG A 219 -17.63 -5.86 -15.98
C ARG A 219 -16.94 -5.40 -14.72
N PHE A 220 -17.04 -4.12 -14.44
CA PHE A 220 -16.59 -3.49 -13.22
C PHE A 220 -17.62 -2.49 -12.71
N LYS A 221 -17.96 -2.57 -11.42
CA LYS A 221 -18.85 -1.61 -10.76
C LYS A 221 -18.27 -1.25 -9.40
N THR A 222 -18.21 0.04 -9.08
CA THR A 222 -17.76 0.51 -7.78
C THR A 222 -18.78 1.44 -7.14
N LEU A 223 -18.88 1.36 -5.80
CA LEU A 223 -19.64 2.29 -4.96
C LEU A 223 -18.72 3.26 -4.21
N GLY A 224 -17.41 3.09 -4.33
CA GLY A 224 -16.41 3.90 -3.65
C GLY A 224 -15.16 3.10 -3.26
N ALA A 225 -14.35 3.68 -2.39
CA ALA A 225 -13.10 3.07 -1.96
C ALA A 225 -13.36 1.69 -1.30
N LYS A 226 -12.65 0.66 -1.78
CA LYS A 226 -12.73 -0.72 -1.28
C LYS A 226 -14.16 -1.32 -1.30
N SER A 227 -15.02 -0.80 -2.17
CA SER A 227 -16.39 -1.28 -2.36
C SER A 227 -16.66 -1.43 -3.86
N TYR A 228 -16.32 -2.58 -4.42
CA TYR A 228 -16.47 -2.84 -5.85
C TYR A 228 -16.74 -4.31 -6.16
N MET A 229 -17.30 -4.53 -7.33
CA MET A 229 -17.56 -5.86 -7.90
C MET A 229 -16.91 -5.95 -9.28
N THR A 230 -16.31 -7.09 -9.55
CA THR A 230 -15.78 -7.46 -10.88
C THR A 230 -16.47 -8.72 -11.36
N GLU A 231 -16.59 -8.86 -12.67
CA GLU A 231 -17.08 -10.06 -13.34
C GLU A 231 -16.08 -10.44 -14.42
N ASP A 232 -15.70 -11.72 -14.45
CA ASP A 232 -14.85 -12.32 -15.45
C ASP A 232 -15.33 -13.76 -15.76
N ALA A 233 -14.60 -14.51 -16.56
CA ALA A 233 -14.94 -15.88 -16.95
C ALA A 233 -15.10 -16.85 -15.74
N SER A 234 -14.53 -16.52 -14.58
CA SER A 234 -14.67 -17.31 -13.34
C SER A 234 -15.90 -16.94 -12.51
N GLY A 235 -16.61 -15.87 -12.89
CA GLY A 235 -17.81 -15.37 -12.23
C GLY A 235 -17.67 -13.97 -11.61
N CYS A 236 -18.57 -13.67 -10.67
CA CYS A 236 -18.59 -12.39 -9.97
C CYS A 236 -17.72 -12.43 -8.70
N HIS A 237 -16.92 -11.40 -8.51
CA HIS A 237 -16.07 -11.21 -7.35
C HIS A 237 -16.40 -9.90 -6.65
N LEU A 238 -16.67 -9.97 -5.34
CA LEU A 238 -17.00 -8.82 -4.51
C LEU A 238 -15.83 -8.46 -3.61
N THR A 239 -15.56 -7.17 -3.51
CA THR A 239 -14.67 -6.60 -2.51
C THR A 239 -15.43 -5.54 -1.72
N LEU A 240 -15.60 -5.77 -0.42
CA LEU A 240 -16.21 -4.81 0.51
C LEU A 240 -15.30 -4.66 1.73
N ALA A 241 -15.00 -3.42 2.09
CA ALA A 241 -14.22 -3.13 3.29
C ALA A 241 -14.97 -3.64 4.53
N GLY A 242 -14.25 -4.39 5.37
CA GLY A 242 -14.82 -4.95 6.61
C GLY A 242 -15.57 -6.28 6.45
N LEU A 243 -15.80 -6.76 5.22
CA LEU A 243 -16.41 -8.06 4.97
C LEU A 243 -15.43 -9.06 4.38
N GLY A 244 -15.49 -10.30 4.86
CA GLY A 244 -14.77 -11.40 4.23
C GLY A 244 -15.32 -11.65 2.82
N LYS A 245 -14.44 -11.76 1.81
CA LYS A 245 -14.85 -11.93 0.41
C LYS A 245 -15.84 -13.09 0.20
N ARG A 246 -15.64 -14.19 0.91
CA ARG A 246 -16.47 -15.40 0.80
C ARG A 246 -17.86 -15.19 1.40
N SER A 247 -17.92 -14.68 2.63
CA SER A 247 -19.19 -14.41 3.33
C SER A 247 -20.05 -13.38 2.62
N GLY A 248 -19.41 -12.31 2.09
CA GLY A 248 -20.14 -11.26 1.38
C GLY A 248 -20.80 -11.76 0.08
N MET A 249 -20.15 -12.68 -0.65
CA MET A 249 -20.75 -13.28 -1.85
C MET A 249 -21.91 -14.23 -1.52
N GLU A 250 -21.78 -15.04 -0.47
CA GLU A 250 -22.85 -15.94 -0.02
C GLU A 250 -24.12 -15.17 0.39
N ASP A 251 -23.96 -14.05 1.10
CA ASP A 251 -25.08 -13.21 1.52
C ASP A 251 -25.79 -12.53 0.34
N ILE A 252 -25.03 -12.05 -0.65
CA ILE A 252 -25.60 -11.44 -1.86
C ILE A 252 -26.34 -12.48 -2.69
N SER A 253 -25.78 -13.67 -2.85
CA SER A 253 -26.43 -14.77 -3.58
C SER A 253 -27.76 -15.14 -2.93
N ARG A 254 -27.78 -15.30 -1.60
CA ARG A 254 -29.01 -15.58 -0.83
C ARG A 254 -30.06 -14.46 -0.96
N GLN A 255 -29.64 -13.20 -0.96
CA GLN A 255 -30.53 -12.07 -1.15
C GLN A 255 -31.09 -11.97 -2.57
N ALA A 256 -30.27 -12.29 -3.58
CA ALA A 256 -30.71 -12.32 -4.97
C ALA A 256 -31.77 -13.42 -5.21
N GLU A 257 -31.55 -14.62 -4.65
CA GLU A 257 -32.51 -15.73 -4.69
C GLU A 257 -33.84 -15.37 -4.01
N ARG A 258 -33.81 -14.67 -2.84
CA ARG A 258 -35.02 -14.21 -2.12
C ARG A 258 -35.79 -13.12 -2.85
N ARG A 259 -35.16 -12.38 -3.79
CA ARG A 259 -35.83 -11.34 -4.58
C ARG A 259 -36.40 -11.86 -5.91
N GLN A 260 -36.10 -13.11 -6.27
CA GLN A 260 -36.67 -13.78 -7.44
C GLN A 260 -37.90 -14.64 -7.05
N LEU A 261 -38.20 -14.78 -5.76
CA LEU A 261 -39.43 -15.34 -5.21
C LEU A 261 -40.40 -14.24 -4.77
#